data_f2bc6b1dbb7acd9355ce437986ed5643
#
_entry.id   f2bc6b1dbb7acd9355ce437986ed5643
#
_cell.length_a   1.000
_cell.length_b   1.000
_cell.length_c   1.000
_cell.angle_alpha   90.00
_cell.angle_beta   90.00
_cell.angle_gamma   90.00
#
_symmetry.space_group_name_H-M   'P 1'
#
loop_
_entity.id
_entity.type
_entity.pdbx_description
1 polymer ?
#
loop_
_entity_poly.entity_id
_entity_poly.type
_entity_poly.pdbx_seq_one_letter_code
_entity_poly.pdbx_strand_id
1 'polypeptide(L)'
;SLSEYAVWLLERSMKTLALRVRAQNNNAKIIAEWLTENPLVSQVFYPGLKSHPNHSIAKKQMNGYTGMLSFELEKSINGKTFLNSLRLIKPSMSLAGVESTILAPSKASHALLGEEERKKQGISEGLLRLSVGIEDSNDLILDLKQAFTKSN
;
A
#
# COMPACT_ATOMS: atom_id res chain seq x y z
N SER A 1 25.15 16.84 -12.27
CA SER A 1 24.84 17.61 -11.05
C SER A 1 23.40 18.11 -11.10
N LEU A 2 22.78 18.29 -9.92
CA LEU A 2 21.44 18.89 -9.84
C LEU A 2 21.52 20.38 -10.20
N SER A 3 20.48 20.89 -10.88
CA SER A 3 20.33 22.33 -11.08
C SER A 3 19.97 23.03 -9.77
N GLU A 4 20.26 24.32 -9.65
CA GLU A 4 19.92 25.12 -8.47
C GLU A 4 18.42 25.07 -8.13
N TYR A 5 17.56 25.09 -9.14
CA TYR A 5 16.11 24.95 -8.97
C TYR A 5 15.73 23.59 -8.39
N ALA A 6 16.36 22.51 -8.87
CA ALA A 6 16.12 21.17 -8.33
C ALA A 6 16.58 21.03 -6.88
N VAL A 7 17.70 21.63 -6.50
CA VAL A 7 18.19 21.68 -5.12
C VAL A 7 17.22 22.45 -4.22
N TRP A 8 16.73 23.59 -4.66
CA TRP A 8 15.74 24.37 -3.93
C TRP A 8 14.42 23.61 -3.71
N LEU A 9 13.92 22.93 -4.75
CA LEU A 9 12.72 22.09 -4.65
C LEU A 9 12.92 20.92 -3.67
N LEU A 10 14.08 20.29 -3.70
CA LEU A 10 14.42 19.20 -2.78
C LEU A 10 14.45 19.70 -1.34
N GLU A 11 15.17 20.78 -1.06
CA GLU A 11 15.23 21.39 0.27
C GLU A 11 13.84 21.75 0.78
N ARG A 12 13.03 22.41 -0.05
CA ARG A 12 11.66 22.77 0.27
C ARG A 12 10.82 21.52 0.61
N SER A 13 10.95 20.46 -0.16
CA SER A 13 10.20 19.20 0.05
C SER A 13 10.64 18.49 1.33
N MET A 14 11.90 18.57 1.70
CA MET A 14 12.44 17.98 2.93
C MET A 14 11.88 18.63 4.20
N LYS A 15 11.50 19.90 4.17
CA LYS A 15 10.95 20.62 5.33
C LYS A 15 9.67 19.99 5.89
N THR A 16 8.90 19.30 5.06
CA THR A 16 7.65 18.59 5.48
C THR A 16 7.80 17.09 5.52
N LEU A 17 8.98 16.52 5.24
CA LEU A 17 9.17 15.08 5.12
C LEU A 17 8.73 14.32 6.39
N ALA A 18 9.17 14.80 7.55
CA ALA A 18 8.84 14.15 8.81
C ALA A 18 7.32 14.14 9.11
N LEU A 19 6.63 15.22 8.77
CA LEU A 19 5.18 15.33 8.91
C LEU A 19 4.45 14.32 8.00
N ARG A 20 4.86 14.27 6.73
CA ARG A 20 4.27 13.35 5.73
C ARG A 20 4.50 11.89 6.11
N VAL A 21 5.73 11.53 6.46
CA VAL A 21 6.07 10.15 6.85
C VAL A 21 5.31 9.70 8.09
N ARG A 22 5.14 10.58 9.10
CA ARG A 22 4.34 10.27 10.28
C ARG A 22 2.86 10.03 9.94
N ALA A 23 2.28 10.89 9.10
CA ALA A 23 0.89 10.73 8.65
C ALA A 23 0.71 9.43 7.86
N GLN A 24 1.59 9.15 6.90
CA GLN A 24 1.59 7.91 6.11
C GLN A 24 1.70 6.66 6.99
N ASN A 25 2.63 6.65 7.97
CA ASN A 25 2.80 5.54 8.90
C ASN A 25 1.54 5.31 9.75
N ASN A 26 0.93 6.38 10.25
CA ASN A 26 -0.30 6.29 11.03
C ASN A 26 -1.46 5.74 10.20
N ASN A 27 -1.67 6.30 9.01
CA ASN A 27 -2.71 5.84 8.10
C ASN A 27 -2.52 4.39 7.67
N ALA A 28 -1.28 4.00 7.32
CA ALA A 28 -0.97 2.63 6.94
C ALA A 28 -1.24 1.62 8.07
N LYS A 29 -0.97 2.00 9.32
CA LYS A 29 -1.29 1.17 10.49
C LYS A 29 -2.79 0.97 10.62
N ILE A 30 -3.58 2.05 10.60
CA ILE A 30 -5.04 1.99 10.72
C ILE A 30 -5.64 1.14 9.60
N ILE A 31 -5.18 1.34 8.35
CA ILE A 31 -5.67 0.57 7.20
C ILE A 31 -5.26 -0.91 7.31
N ALA A 32 -4.03 -1.22 7.74
CA ALA A 32 -3.58 -2.60 7.90
C ALA A 32 -4.39 -3.35 8.97
N GLU A 33 -4.68 -2.70 10.10
CA GLU A 33 -5.52 -3.25 11.16
C GLU A 33 -6.94 -3.52 10.64
N TRP A 34 -7.56 -2.55 9.95
CA TRP A 34 -8.88 -2.71 9.35
C TRP A 34 -8.93 -3.82 8.28
N LEU A 35 -7.92 -3.92 7.41
CA LEU A 35 -7.83 -4.98 6.40
C LEU A 35 -7.71 -6.37 7.02
N THR A 36 -7.04 -6.50 8.18
CA THR A 36 -6.90 -7.79 8.88
C THR A 36 -8.25 -8.33 9.39
N GLU A 37 -9.19 -7.44 9.66
CA GLU A 37 -10.55 -7.79 10.12
C GLU A 37 -11.54 -7.99 8.95
N ASN A 38 -11.12 -7.70 7.72
CA ASN A 38 -12.00 -7.78 6.55
C ASN A 38 -12.04 -9.20 5.99
N PRO A 39 -13.21 -9.89 5.94
CA PRO A 39 -13.33 -11.25 5.45
C PRO A 39 -13.05 -11.42 3.94
N LEU A 40 -12.94 -10.33 3.19
CA LEU A 40 -12.61 -10.32 1.76
C LEU A 40 -11.10 -10.18 1.49
N VAL A 41 -10.29 -10.21 2.56
CA VAL A 41 -8.83 -10.16 2.53
C VAL A 41 -8.27 -11.41 3.19
N SER A 42 -7.53 -12.21 2.44
CA SER A 42 -6.97 -13.47 2.94
C SER A 42 -5.70 -13.26 3.76
N GLN A 43 -4.91 -12.24 3.43
CA GLN A 43 -3.66 -11.94 4.15
C GLN A 43 -3.28 -10.47 4.05
N VAL A 44 -2.67 -9.93 5.12
CA VAL A 44 -2.10 -8.57 5.15
C VAL A 44 -0.62 -8.65 5.50
N PHE A 45 0.21 -8.01 4.69
CA PHE A 45 1.66 -7.92 4.88
C PHE A 45 2.02 -6.49 5.31
N TYR A 46 2.18 -6.30 6.61
CA TYR A 46 2.57 -5.02 7.20
C TYR A 46 3.44 -5.26 8.43
N PRO A 47 4.67 -4.73 8.49
CA PRO A 47 5.59 -5.02 9.60
C PRO A 47 5.09 -4.57 10.98
N GLY A 48 4.12 -3.67 11.03
CA GLY A 48 3.48 -3.21 12.26
C GLY A 48 2.49 -4.20 12.88
N LEU A 49 2.01 -5.19 12.13
CA LEU A 49 1.13 -6.24 12.65
C LEU A 49 1.93 -7.30 13.39
N LYS A 50 1.44 -7.75 14.54
CA LYS A 50 2.07 -8.82 15.33
C LYS A 50 2.13 -10.15 14.58
N SER A 51 1.23 -10.37 13.63
CA SER A 51 1.19 -11.55 12.75
C SER A 51 2.30 -11.55 11.67
N HIS A 52 2.95 -10.43 11.43
CA HIS A 52 4.02 -10.34 10.43
C HIS A 52 5.28 -11.10 10.93
N PRO A 53 5.89 -11.99 10.12
CA PRO A 53 6.99 -12.85 10.56
C PRO A 53 8.20 -12.08 11.11
N ASN A 54 8.48 -10.90 10.58
CA ASN A 54 9.59 -10.04 10.99
C ASN A 54 9.18 -8.87 11.91
N HIS A 55 7.99 -8.93 12.54
CA HIS A 55 7.52 -7.85 13.42
C HIS A 55 8.52 -7.54 14.55
N SER A 56 9.10 -8.54 15.17
CA SER A 56 10.07 -8.36 16.27
C SER A 56 11.34 -7.63 15.83
N ILE A 57 11.79 -7.86 14.60
CA ILE A 57 12.94 -7.16 13.99
C ILE A 57 12.55 -5.71 13.68
N ALA A 58 11.43 -5.51 13.01
CA ALA A 58 10.92 -4.18 12.67
C ALA A 58 10.75 -3.31 13.93
N LYS A 59 10.17 -3.87 15.00
CA LYS A 59 10.00 -3.18 16.29
C LYS A 59 11.31 -2.72 16.92
N LYS A 60 12.43 -3.45 16.69
CA LYS A 60 13.75 -3.06 17.22
C LYS A 60 14.44 -2.00 16.37
N GLN A 61 14.18 -1.99 15.06
CA GLN A 61 14.95 -1.18 14.11
C GLN A 61 14.21 0.05 13.60
N MET A 62 12.87 0.12 13.73
CA MET A 62 12.05 1.16 13.13
C MET A 62 11.32 1.97 14.19
N ASN A 63 11.23 3.30 13.98
CA ASN A 63 10.42 4.22 14.79
C ASN A 63 8.98 4.39 14.25
N GLY A 64 8.59 3.57 13.29
CA GLY A 64 7.31 3.46 12.61
C GLY A 64 7.43 2.32 11.62
N TYR A 65 6.33 1.88 11.01
CA TYR A 65 6.33 0.64 10.23
C TYR A 65 6.10 0.87 8.74
N THR A 66 6.40 2.08 8.24
CA THR A 66 6.23 2.47 6.83
C THR A 66 4.80 2.88 6.43
N GLY A 67 4.70 3.67 5.36
CA GLY A 67 3.46 3.98 4.65
C GLY A 67 3.11 2.95 3.57
N MET A 68 3.87 1.83 3.50
CA MET A 68 3.67 0.77 2.51
C MET A 68 3.11 -0.48 3.17
N LEU A 69 2.08 -1.06 2.56
CA LEU A 69 1.59 -2.38 2.93
C LEU A 69 1.18 -3.16 1.68
N SER A 70 1.08 -4.47 1.81
CA SER A 70 0.48 -5.32 0.79
C SER A 70 -0.62 -6.16 1.43
N PHE A 71 -1.61 -6.52 0.64
CA PHE A 71 -2.66 -7.44 1.07
C PHE A 71 -3.12 -8.30 -0.09
N GLU A 72 -3.65 -9.45 0.24
CA GLU A 72 -4.14 -10.41 -0.74
C GLU A 72 -5.68 -10.47 -0.69
N LEU A 73 -6.29 -10.31 -1.84
CA LEU A 73 -7.74 -10.44 -2.00
C LEU A 73 -8.17 -11.90 -1.86
N GLU A 74 -9.33 -12.15 -1.26
CA GLU A 74 -9.97 -13.44 -1.35
C GLU A 74 -10.28 -13.82 -2.81
N LYS A 75 -10.29 -15.13 -3.10
CA LYS A 75 -10.51 -15.65 -4.46
C LYS A 75 -11.87 -15.28 -5.06
N SER A 76 -12.84 -14.97 -4.23
CA SER A 76 -14.17 -14.49 -4.64
C SER A 76 -14.12 -13.08 -5.24
N ILE A 77 -13.11 -12.30 -4.94
CA ILE A 77 -13.01 -10.88 -5.34
C ILE A 77 -12.37 -10.75 -6.73
N ASN A 78 -13.05 -10.04 -7.62
CA ASN A 78 -12.47 -9.66 -8.90
C ASN A 78 -11.52 -8.47 -8.73
N GLY A 79 -10.21 -8.72 -8.73
CA GLY A 79 -9.18 -7.71 -8.49
C GLY A 79 -9.18 -6.56 -9.52
N LYS A 80 -9.55 -6.81 -10.78
CA LYS A 80 -9.67 -5.76 -11.81
C LYS A 80 -10.86 -4.84 -11.50
N THR A 81 -12.01 -5.42 -11.15
CA THR A 81 -13.20 -4.65 -10.75
C THR A 81 -12.91 -3.86 -9.48
N PHE A 82 -12.22 -4.46 -8.49
CA PHE A 82 -11.80 -3.78 -7.28
C PHE A 82 -10.97 -2.53 -7.59
N LEU A 83 -9.88 -2.67 -8.34
CA LEU A 83 -9.00 -1.55 -8.69
C LEU A 83 -9.74 -0.45 -9.48
N ASN A 84 -10.59 -0.83 -10.43
CA ASN A 84 -11.36 0.13 -11.23
C ASN A 84 -12.49 0.83 -10.45
N SER A 85 -12.88 0.29 -9.31
CA SER A 85 -13.94 0.86 -8.46
C SER A 85 -13.42 1.91 -7.47
N LEU A 86 -12.12 1.97 -7.24
CA LEU A 86 -11.49 2.97 -6.38
C LEU A 86 -11.69 4.38 -6.95
N ARG A 87 -11.95 5.35 -6.06
CA ARG A 87 -12.23 6.74 -6.42
C ARG A 87 -11.15 7.70 -5.90
N LEU A 88 -10.71 7.49 -4.68
CA LEU A 88 -9.70 8.29 -4.00
C LEU A 88 -8.31 7.69 -4.22
N ILE A 89 -8.14 6.41 -3.91
CA ILE A 89 -6.88 5.68 -4.11
C ILE A 89 -6.66 5.46 -5.62
N LYS A 90 -5.49 5.87 -6.14
CA LYS A 90 -5.22 5.82 -7.58
C LYS A 90 -4.49 4.53 -7.97
N PRO A 91 -5.02 3.74 -8.92
CA PRO A 91 -4.26 2.66 -9.54
C PRO A 91 -3.04 3.24 -10.29
N SER A 92 -1.85 3.05 -9.73
CA SER A 92 -0.60 3.60 -10.28
C SER A 92 0.63 2.86 -9.75
N MET A 93 1.71 2.86 -10.54
CA MET A 93 3.03 2.33 -10.12
C MET A 93 3.77 3.27 -9.17
N SER A 94 3.30 4.50 -8.97
CA SER A 94 3.88 5.46 -8.03
C SER A 94 3.87 4.94 -6.59
N LEU A 95 4.74 5.48 -5.77
CA LEU A 95 4.79 5.20 -4.33
C LEU A 95 5.41 6.37 -3.54
N ALA A 96 5.16 6.40 -2.25
CA ALA A 96 5.68 7.37 -1.29
C ALA A 96 5.30 8.85 -1.57
N GLY A 97 4.31 9.09 -2.42
CA GLY A 97 3.71 10.40 -2.64
C GLY A 97 2.81 10.83 -1.48
N VAL A 98 2.21 12.02 -1.59
CA VAL A 98 1.20 12.49 -0.64
C VAL A 98 -0.16 11.84 -0.89
N GLU A 99 -0.39 11.40 -2.12
CA GLU A 99 -1.56 10.64 -2.54
C GLU A 99 -1.38 9.14 -2.35
N SER A 100 -2.47 8.45 -2.01
CA SER A 100 -2.51 6.99 -1.93
C SER A 100 -2.56 6.37 -3.32
N THR A 101 -1.68 5.38 -3.55
CA THR A 101 -1.63 4.63 -4.81
C THR A 101 -1.63 3.13 -4.57
N ILE A 102 -2.22 2.37 -5.49
CA ILE A 102 -2.33 0.92 -5.39
C ILE A 102 -2.00 0.25 -6.73
N LEU A 103 -1.41 -0.92 -6.69
CA LEU A 103 -1.20 -1.75 -7.90
C LEU A 103 -1.23 -3.24 -7.59
N ALA A 104 -1.53 -4.03 -8.62
CA ALA A 104 -1.33 -5.48 -8.61
C ALA A 104 0.07 -5.79 -9.19
N PRO A 105 1.05 -6.27 -8.38
CA PRO A 105 2.40 -6.54 -8.87
C PRO A 105 2.44 -7.50 -10.05
N SER A 106 1.56 -8.51 -10.07
CA SER A 106 1.45 -9.51 -11.15
C SER A 106 1.07 -8.89 -12.51
N LYS A 107 0.37 -7.76 -12.52
CA LYS A 107 -0.09 -7.05 -13.74
C LYS A 107 0.74 -5.81 -14.08
N ALA A 108 1.64 -5.39 -13.20
CA ALA A 108 2.43 -4.16 -13.37
C ALA A 108 3.93 -4.43 -13.22
N SER A 109 4.50 -4.28 -12.04
CA SER A 109 5.95 -4.34 -11.82
C SER A 109 6.59 -5.70 -12.11
N HIS A 110 5.83 -6.80 -12.05
CA HIS A 110 6.29 -8.16 -12.28
C HIS A 110 5.55 -8.85 -13.45
N ALA A 111 4.91 -8.08 -14.32
CA ALA A 111 4.13 -8.61 -15.45
C ALA A 111 4.98 -9.40 -16.46
N LEU A 112 6.26 -9.09 -16.59
CA LEU A 112 7.20 -9.78 -17.48
C LEU A 112 7.70 -11.12 -16.93
N LEU A 113 7.51 -11.40 -15.64
CA LEU A 113 7.89 -12.68 -15.04
C LEU A 113 6.84 -13.75 -15.36
N GLY A 114 7.31 -14.97 -15.64
CA GLY A 114 6.44 -16.13 -15.75
C GLY A 114 5.69 -16.44 -14.43
N GLU A 115 4.58 -17.14 -14.52
CA GLU A 115 3.74 -17.46 -13.35
C GLU A 115 4.51 -18.21 -12.25
N GLU A 116 5.32 -19.20 -12.63
CA GLU A 116 6.16 -19.98 -11.71
C GLU A 116 7.17 -19.09 -10.97
N GLU A 117 7.77 -18.12 -11.65
CA GLU A 117 8.74 -17.21 -11.04
C GLU A 117 8.05 -16.23 -10.08
N ARG A 118 6.85 -15.72 -10.44
CA ARG A 118 6.04 -14.90 -9.53
C ARG A 118 5.64 -15.67 -8.28
N LYS A 119 5.23 -16.95 -8.43
CA LYS A 119 4.89 -17.81 -7.28
C LYS A 119 6.07 -18.02 -6.34
N LYS A 120 7.28 -18.26 -6.87
CA LYS A 120 8.51 -18.37 -6.05
C LYS A 120 8.80 -17.10 -5.24
N GLN A 121 8.45 -15.94 -5.78
CA GLN A 121 8.60 -14.64 -5.11
C GLN A 121 7.41 -14.28 -4.21
N GLY A 122 6.41 -15.17 -4.05
CA GLY A 122 5.21 -14.92 -3.25
C GLY A 122 4.24 -13.92 -3.88
N ILE A 123 4.31 -13.71 -5.20
CA ILE A 123 3.44 -12.79 -5.92
C ILE A 123 2.29 -13.57 -6.56
N SER A 124 1.16 -13.55 -5.90
CA SER A 124 -0.10 -14.13 -6.40
C SER A 124 -0.85 -13.15 -7.32
N GLU A 125 -1.88 -13.65 -7.99
CA GLU A 125 -2.76 -12.81 -8.82
C GLU A 125 -3.65 -11.88 -7.98
N GLY A 126 -3.93 -12.23 -6.72
CA GLY A 126 -4.74 -11.45 -5.79
C GLY A 126 -3.94 -10.44 -4.96
N LEU A 127 -2.59 -10.47 -5.05
CA LEU A 127 -1.74 -9.58 -4.27
C LEU A 127 -1.83 -8.14 -4.77
N LEU A 128 -2.11 -7.22 -3.84
CA LEU A 128 -2.10 -5.77 -4.06
C LEU A 128 -1.06 -5.09 -3.18
N ARG A 129 -0.35 -4.11 -3.73
CA ARG A 129 0.57 -3.22 -3.01
C ARG A 129 -0.06 -1.84 -2.88
N LEU A 130 -0.24 -1.37 -1.65
CA LEU A 130 -0.78 -0.06 -1.33
C LEU A 130 0.31 0.85 -0.77
N SER A 131 0.54 1.98 -1.43
CA SER A 131 1.31 3.10 -0.91
C SER A 131 0.35 4.10 -0.32
N VAL A 132 0.34 4.23 0.99
CA VAL A 132 -0.61 5.08 1.71
C VAL A 132 -0.10 6.51 1.76
N GLY A 133 -0.96 7.45 1.39
CA GLY A 133 -0.70 8.87 1.44
C GLY A 133 -1.09 9.52 2.77
N ILE A 134 -1.37 10.81 2.71
CA ILE A 134 -1.69 11.66 3.88
C ILE A 134 -3.16 12.07 3.94
N GLU A 135 -4.02 11.47 3.12
CA GLU A 135 -5.46 11.70 3.13
C GLU A 135 -6.06 11.25 4.49
N ASP A 136 -7.29 11.62 4.78
CA ASP A 136 -7.99 11.11 5.97
C ASP A 136 -8.13 9.58 5.88
N SER A 137 -7.74 8.89 6.96
CA SER A 137 -7.74 7.42 6.99
C SER A 137 -9.16 6.82 6.87
N ASN A 138 -10.19 7.52 7.34
CA ASN A 138 -11.57 7.05 7.19
C ASN A 138 -12.04 7.15 5.74
N ASP A 139 -11.64 8.20 5.03
CA ASP A 139 -11.95 8.35 3.60
C ASP A 139 -11.28 7.26 2.77
N LEU A 140 -10.02 6.91 3.09
CA LEU A 140 -9.31 5.80 2.46
C LEU A 140 -10.01 4.45 2.73
N ILE A 141 -10.45 4.20 3.97
CA ILE A 141 -11.20 2.99 4.34
C ILE A 141 -12.55 2.96 3.63
N LEU A 142 -13.26 4.08 3.55
CA LEU A 142 -14.53 4.16 2.82
C LEU A 142 -14.35 3.85 1.34
N ASP A 143 -13.26 4.33 0.73
CA ASP A 143 -12.96 4.04 -0.68
C ASP A 143 -12.67 2.55 -0.90
N LEU A 144 -11.86 1.93 -0.04
CA LEU A 144 -11.60 0.49 -0.07
C LEU A 144 -12.90 -0.32 0.13
N LYS A 145 -13.72 0.06 1.12
CA LYS A 145 -14.98 -0.62 1.45
C LYS A 145 -15.97 -0.62 0.27
N GLN A 146 -16.15 0.53 -0.39
CA GLN A 146 -17.04 0.62 -1.55
C GLN A 146 -16.50 -0.19 -2.74
N ALA A 147 -15.17 -0.26 -2.91
CA ALA A 147 -14.54 -1.06 -3.95
C ALA A 147 -14.74 -2.57 -3.71
N PHE A 148 -14.60 -3.04 -2.46
CA PHE A 148 -14.93 -4.43 -2.08
C PHE A 148 -16.39 -4.77 -2.38
N THR A 149 -17.33 -3.89 -2.03
CA THR A 149 -18.77 -4.12 -2.28
C THR A 149 -19.09 -4.29 -3.76
N LYS A 150 -18.35 -3.63 -4.66
CA LYS A 150 -18.57 -3.72 -6.10
C LYS A 150 -17.88 -4.88 -6.78
N SER A 151 -16.93 -5.51 -6.11
CA SER A 151 -16.05 -6.54 -6.67
C SER A 151 -16.32 -7.96 -6.14
N ASN A 152 -17.24 -8.07 -5.19
CA ASN A 152 -17.71 -9.32 -4.60
C ASN A 152 -18.85 -9.94 -5.42
#